data_124f779875da45d8b2440af5e5937d32
#
_entry.id   124f779875da45d8b2440af5e5937d32
#
_cell.length_a   1.000
_cell.length_b   1.000
_cell.length_c   1.000
_cell.angle_alpha   90.00
_cell.angle_beta   90.00
_cell.angle_gamma   90.00
#
_symmetry.space_group_name_H-M   'P 1'
#
loop_
_entity.id
_entity.type
_entity.pdbx_description
1 polymer ?
#
loop_
_entity_poly.entity_id
_entity_poly.type
_entity_poly.pdbx_seq_one_letter_code
_entity_poly.pdbx_strand_id
1 'polypeptide(L)'
;PHQGRGGAGRFFNFRRMKRILRHILPVILCLPALGGCMKWDYADMEEFAATGPGLFITNEGNFQYGNATLSYYDPATKKVENEVFYRANAMKLGDVAQSMTIHNDLGWIVVNNSHVVFAIDLRTFKEVGRITNLTSPRYIHFVSDEKAYVTQLWDNRIFIVNPRRYEITGYIECPGMTPGSGSTEQMVQYGQYVYVNCWSYQNRLLKIDTRTDRVVDELVVGVQPTSLVLDA
;
A
#
# COMPACT_ATOMS: atom_id res chain seq x y z
N PRO A 1 -37.61 42.13 71.69
CA PRO A 1 -37.40 40.93 70.97
C PRO A 1 -36.91 41.15 69.56
N HIS A 2 -35.67 40.88 69.32
CA HIS A 2 -35.26 40.40 67.99
C HIS A 2 -33.83 39.94 68.03
N GLN A 3 -33.69 38.70 67.80
CA GLN A 3 -32.44 37.97 67.74
C GLN A 3 -31.58 38.41 66.54
N GLY A 4 -30.32 38.69 66.74
CA GLY A 4 -29.32 38.81 65.69
C GLY A 4 -28.65 37.44 65.47
N ARG A 5 -28.60 36.97 64.23
CA ARG A 5 -27.89 35.77 63.79
C ARG A 5 -26.40 36.08 63.57
N GLY A 6 -25.56 35.34 64.28
CA GLY A 6 -24.10 35.38 64.07
C GLY A 6 -23.67 34.69 62.78
N GLY A 7 -22.81 35.35 62.02
CA GLY A 7 -22.14 34.81 60.89
C GLY A 7 -20.99 33.91 61.30
N ALA A 8 -21.00 32.63 60.92
CA ALA A 8 -19.92 31.67 61.11
C ALA A 8 -18.83 31.91 60.05
N GLY A 9 -17.73 32.55 60.46
CA GLY A 9 -16.51 32.64 59.65
C GLY A 9 -15.88 31.27 59.48
N ARG A 10 -15.79 30.79 58.23
CA ARG A 10 -15.04 29.59 57.92
C ARG A 10 -13.54 29.86 58.12
N PHE A 11 -12.98 29.35 59.18
CA PHE A 11 -11.53 29.29 59.33
C PHE A 11 -10.92 28.33 58.34
N PHE A 12 -10.26 28.84 57.32
CA PHE A 12 -9.51 28.05 56.35
C PHE A 12 -8.34 27.38 57.08
N ASN A 13 -8.34 26.05 57.11
CA ASN A 13 -7.42 25.27 57.91
C ASN A 13 -6.07 25.11 57.15
N PHE A 14 -5.17 26.07 57.36
CA PHE A 14 -3.83 26.17 56.76
C PHE A 14 -2.96 24.91 56.95
N ARG A 15 -3.21 24.11 57.99
CA ARG A 15 -2.48 22.86 58.22
C ARG A 15 -2.89 21.75 57.23
N ARG A 16 -4.13 21.74 56.79
CA ARG A 16 -4.63 20.79 55.81
C ARG A 16 -4.11 21.07 54.39
N MET A 17 -3.96 22.34 54.06
CA MET A 17 -3.42 22.80 52.78
C MET A 17 -1.92 22.51 52.65
N LYS A 18 -1.13 22.65 53.71
CA LYS A 18 0.30 22.26 53.73
C LYS A 18 0.50 20.78 53.53
N ARG A 19 -0.42 19.92 54.04
CA ARG A 19 -0.34 18.48 53.87
C ARG A 19 -0.67 18.06 52.43
N ILE A 20 -1.65 18.67 51.79
CA ILE A 20 -2.03 18.44 50.39
C ILE A 20 -0.90 18.90 49.44
N LEU A 21 -0.33 20.07 49.69
CA LEU A 21 0.77 20.63 48.90
C LEU A 21 2.03 19.73 48.97
N ARG A 22 2.29 19.07 50.11
CA ARG A 22 3.44 18.19 50.31
C ARG A 22 3.34 16.86 49.51
N HIS A 23 2.12 16.44 49.12
CA HIS A 23 1.90 15.24 48.30
C HIS A 23 1.68 15.57 46.84
N ILE A 24 1.23 16.79 46.50
CA ILE A 24 1.02 17.19 45.10
C ILE A 24 2.33 17.71 44.48
N LEU A 25 3.19 18.37 45.24
CA LEU A 25 4.46 18.93 44.73
C LEU A 25 5.40 17.86 44.11
N PRO A 26 5.62 16.68 44.70
CA PRO A 26 6.43 15.63 44.04
C PRO A 26 5.77 15.01 42.82
N VAL A 27 4.42 14.96 42.73
CA VAL A 27 3.69 14.45 41.55
C VAL A 27 3.82 15.43 40.40
N ILE A 28 3.75 16.74 40.63
CA ILE A 28 3.94 17.78 39.62
C ILE A 28 5.39 17.83 39.13
N LEU A 29 6.37 17.54 40.00
CA LEU A 29 7.79 17.52 39.62
C LEU A 29 8.18 16.25 38.84
N CYS A 30 7.41 15.15 38.95
CA CYS A 30 7.62 13.93 38.18
C CYS A 30 6.94 13.94 36.81
N LEU A 31 5.98 14.82 36.55
CA LEU A 31 5.29 14.94 35.25
C LEU A 31 6.22 15.31 34.09
N PRO A 32 7.25 16.17 34.24
CA PRO A 32 8.20 16.38 33.14
C PRO A 32 9.18 15.23 32.92
N ALA A 33 9.36 14.33 33.92
CA ALA A 33 10.21 13.15 33.71
C ALA A 33 9.53 12.00 32.95
N LEU A 34 8.21 12.01 32.81
CA LEU A 34 7.45 11.09 31.97
C LEU A 34 7.26 11.64 30.54
N GLY A 35 7.61 12.91 30.31
CA GLY A 35 7.79 13.50 28.98
C GLY A 35 9.12 13.09 28.34
N GLY A 36 9.77 12.02 28.83
CA GLY A 36 10.97 11.46 28.27
C GLY A 36 10.70 10.98 26.87
N CYS A 37 11.19 11.76 25.93
CA CYS A 37 11.63 11.36 24.61
C CYS A 37 10.78 10.27 23.93
N MET A 38 9.53 10.54 23.64
CA MET A 38 9.09 10.21 22.30
C MET A 38 9.82 11.23 21.39
N LYS A 39 11.10 11.00 21.10
CA LYS A 39 11.62 11.35 19.81
C LYS A 39 10.74 10.55 18.85
N TRP A 40 9.74 11.19 18.35
CA TRP A 40 9.28 10.86 17.03
C TRP A 40 10.52 11.09 16.18
N ASP A 41 11.20 9.99 15.85
CA ASP A 41 12.16 10.02 14.79
C ASP A 41 11.40 10.36 13.50
N TYR A 42 11.04 11.61 13.35
CA TYR A 42 11.07 12.29 12.06
C TYR A 42 12.55 12.50 11.72
N ALA A 43 13.38 11.55 12.20
CA ALA A 43 14.76 11.49 11.87
C ALA A 43 14.81 11.35 10.37
N ASP A 44 15.16 12.45 9.77
CA ASP A 44 15.77 12.49 8.48
C ASP A 44 14.90 11.83 7.39
N MET A 45 13.76 12.45 7.10
CA MET A 45 13.25 12.43 5.75
C MET A 45 14.32 13.12 4.91
N GLU A 46 15.44 12.43 4.68
CA GLU A 46 16.40 12.84 3.68
C GLU A 46 15.59 13.02 2.40
N GLU A 47 15.68 14.20 1.80
CA GLU A 47 15.18 14.39 0.44
C GLU A 47 16.00 13.48 -0.45
N PHE A 48 15.55 12.25 -0.56
CA PHE A 48 16.16 11.25 -1.38
C PHE A 48 15.49 11.29 -2.74
N ALA A 49 16.27 11.51 -3.77
CA ALA A 49 15.81 11.49 -5.15
C ALA A 49 16.68 10.56 -5.98
N ALA A 50 16.07 9.81 -6.89
CA ALA A 50 16.82 9.08 -7.89
C ALA A 50 17.63 10.04 -8.76
N THR A 51 18.91 9.75 -8.94
CA THR A 51 19.82 10.58 -9.72
C THR A 51 19.78 10.27 -11.21
N GLY A 52 19.15 9.15 -11.59
CA GLY A 52 19.06 8.70 -12.99
C GLY A 52 18.26 7.41 -13.12
N PRO A 53 18.32 6.74 -14.28
CA PRO A 53 17.70 5.43 -14.48
C PRO A 53 18.31 4.38 -13.55
N GLY A 54 17.47 3.56 -12.93
CA GLY A 54 17.90 2.50 -12.02
C GLY A 54 16.94 1.31 -11.99
N LEU A 55 17.20 0.39 -11.07
CA LEU A 55 16.38 -0.80 -10.87
C LEU A 55 15.55 -0.64 -9.60
N PHE A 56 14.27 -0.82 -9.74
CA PHE A 56 13.36 -0.96 -8.60
C PHE A 56 13.25 -2.42 -8.22
N ILE A 57 13.36 -2.73 -6.95
CA ILE A 57 13.27 -4.07 -6.41
C ILE A 57 12.14 -4.07 -5.38
N THR A 58 11.05 -4.78 -5.68
CA THR A 58 10.00 -5.05 -4.71
C THR A 58 10.46 -6.17 -3.80
N ASN A 59 10.50 -5.91 -2.50
CA ASN A 59 10.81 -6.91 -1.50
C ASN A 59 9.48 -7.35 -0.89
N GLU A 60 9.09 -8.58 -1.18
CA GLU A 60 7.78 -9.13 -0.79
C GLU A 60 7.53 -9.05 0.71
N GLY A 61 8.57 -9.30 1.50
CA GLY A 61 8.44 -9.47 2.94
C GLY A 61 7.87 -10.84 3.31
N ASN A 62 7.44 -10.96 4.55
CA ASN A 62 6.79 -12.17 5.04
C ASN A 62 5.28 -11.96 5.08
N PHE A 63 4.52 -12.92 4.57
CA PHE A 63 3.06 -12.89 4.58
C PHE A 63 2.51 -12.66 6.00
N GLN A 64 1.61 -11.70 6.17
CA GLN A 64 0.99 -11.23 7.42
C GLN A 64 1.91 -10.45 8.37
N TYR A 65 3.13 -10.07 7.96
CA TYR A 65 4.03 -9.26 8.80
C TYR A 65 4.01 -7.77 8.46
N GLY A 66 3.44 -7.37 7.33
CA GLY A 66 3.37 -5.96 6.91
C GLY A 66 4.75 -5.32 6.77
N ASN A 67 5.74 -6.11 6.33
CA ASN A 67 7.15 -5.71 6.22
C ASN A 67 7.67 -5.71 4.77
N ALA A 68 6.76 -5.61 3.80
CA ALA A 68 7.15 -5.39 2.41
C ALA A 68 7.84 -4.03 2.24
N THR A 69 8.84 -3.97 1.37
CA THR A 69 9.61 -2.74 1.12
C THR A 69 9.90 -2.55 -0.37
N LEU A 70 10.34 -1.35 -0.72
CA LEU A 70 10.87 -1.03 -2.04
C LEU A 70 12.32 -0.62 -1.90
N SER A 71 13.21 -1.25 -2.69
CA SER A 71 14.60 -0.86 -2.83
C SER A 71 14.86 -0.28 -4.22
N TYR A 72 15.84 0.59 -4.32
CA TYR A 72 16.31 1.18 -5.57
C TYR A 72 17.80 0.97 -5.72
N TYR A 73 18.25 0.47 -6.87
CA TYR A 73 19.67 0.33 -7.22
C TYR A 73 20.02 1.32 -8.33
N ASP A 74 20.99 2.16 -8.06
CA ASP A 74 21.59 3.07 -9.03
C ASP A 74 22.82 2.42 -9.69
N PRO A 75 22.76 2.06 -10.98
CA PRO A 75 23.89 1.44 -11.68
C PRO A 75 25.10 2.37 -11.87
N ALA A 76 24.89 3.68 -11.92
CA ALA A 76 25.95 4.65 -12.11
C ALA A 76 26.85 4.78 -10.87
N THR A 77 26.23 4.80 -9.69
CA THR A 77 26.95 4.88 -8.41
C THR A 77 27.18 3.52 -7.77
N LYS A 78 26.53 2.46 -8.27
CA LYS A 78 26.55 1.08 -7.73
C LYS A 78 26.03 1.02 -6.28
N LYS A 79 25.15 1.93 -5.90
CA LYS A 79 24.54 1.98 -4.57
C LYS A 79 23.15 1.38 -4.58
N VAL A 80 22.80 0.70 -3.49
CA VAL A 80 21.45 0.25 -3.18
C VAL A 80 20.89 1.13 -2.07
N GLU A 81 19.72 1.68 -2.30
CA GLU A 81 18.94 2.41 -1.31
C GLU A 81 17.75 1.55 -0.90
N ASN A 82 17.66 1.22 0.37
CA ASN A 82 16.60 0.40 0.91
C ASN A 82 15.47 1.25 1.49
N GLU A 83 14.25 0.66 1.57
CA GLU A 83 13.07 1.28 2.17
C GLU A 83 12.70 2.64 1.57
N VAL A 84 12.99 2.85 0.27
CA VAL A 84 12.82 4.16 -0.39
C VAL A 84 11.37 4.66 -0.32
N PHE A 85 10.37 3.76 -0.35
CA PHE A 85 8.98 4.16 -0.18
C PHE A 85 8.71 4.67 1.24
N TYR A 86 9.17 3.96 2.28
CA TYR A 86 9.00 4.37 3.66
C TYR A 86 9.68 5.70 3.96
N ARG A 87 10.92 5.86 3.50
CA ARG A 87 11.71 7.09 3.68
C ARG A 87 11.06 8.30 3.02
N ALA A 88 10.45 8.11 1.82
CA ALA A 88 9.79 9.19 1.11
C ALA A 88 8.42 9.57 1.66
N ASN A 89 7.69 8.63 2.28
CA ASN A 89 6.28 8.79 2.63
C ASN A 89 5.99 8.69 4.13
N ALA A 90 6.97 8.36 4.98
CA ALA A 90 6.79 8.06 6.41
C ALA A 90 5.68 7.03 6.69
N MET A 91 5.45 6.13 5.73
CA MET A 91 4.39 5.13 5.75
C MET A 91 4.93 3.81 5.21
N LYS A 92 4.59 2.70 5.87
CA LYS A 92 4.96 1.36 5.39
C LYS A 92 4.28 1.06 4.05
N LEU A 93 4.98 0.32 3.18
CA LEU A 93 4.42 -0.13 1.91
C LEU A 93 3.26 -1.12 2.14
N GLY A 94 3.40 -2.00 3.13
CA GLY A 94 2.34 -2.94 3.50
C GLY A 94 2.80 -4.38 3.55
N ASP A 95 1.94 -5.29 3.15
CA ASP A 95 2.14 -6.73 3.22
C ASP A 95 2.10 -7.35 1.82
N VAL A 96 3.17 -8.03 1.44
CA VAL A 96 3.36 -8.71 0.14
C VAL A 96 3.40 -7.73 -1.05
N ALA A 97 4.56 -7.06 -1.25
CA ALA A 97 4.84 -6.29 -2.48
C ALA A 97 5.06 -7.25 -3.66
N GLN A 98 3.98 -7.56 -4.36
CA GLN A 98 3.92 -8.62 -5.37
C GLN A 98 4.61 -8.26 -6.68
N SER A 99 4.40 -7.07 -7.17
CA SER A 99 4.92 -6.63 -8.47
C SER A 99 5.01 -5.11 -8.57
N MET A 100 5.77 -4.65 -9.57
CA MET A 100 5.83 -3.24 -9.93
C MET A 100 5.84 -3.10 -11.45
N THR A 101 5.11 -2.13 -11.96
CA THR A 101 5.07 -1.76 -13.38
C THR A 101 5.36 -0.28 -13.51
N ILE A 102 6.18 0.11 -14.48
CA ILE A 102 6.42 1.52 -14.81
C ILE A 102 5.51 1.92 -15.98
N HIS A 103 4.75 3.01 -15.79
CA HIS A 103 3.91 3.59 -16.83
C HIS A 103 3.80 5.12 -16.63
N ASN A 104 4.07 5.88 -17.70
CA ASN A 104 4.01 7.36 -17.73
C ASN A 104 4.78 8.02 -16.56
N ASP A 105 6.06 7.68 -16.39
CA ASP A 105 6.96 8.19 -15.33
C ASP A 105 6.48 7.91 -13.89
N LEU A 106 5.50 7.04 -13.72
CA LEU A 106 5.05 6.54 -12.44
C LEU A 106 5.40 5.07 -12.24
N GLY A 107 5.76 4.73 -11.02
CA GLY A 107 5.91 3.36 -10.57
C GLY A 107 4.62 2.87 -9.90
N TRP A 108 4.05 1.80 -10.40
CA TRP A 108 2.81 1.21 -9.88
C TRP A 108 3.14 -0.06 -9.11
N ILE A 109 3.04 0.01 -7.79
CA ILE A 109 3.42 -1.07 -6.88
C ILE A 109 2.18 -1.80 -6.42
N VAL A 110 2.08 -3.07 -6.77
CA VAL A 110 0.97 -3.93 -6.35
C VAL A 110 1.32 -4.57 -5.02
N VAL A 111 0.52 -4.29 -3.99
CA VAL A 111 0.70 -4.85 -2.64
C VAL A 111 -0.46 -5.78 -2.33
N ASN A 112 -0.20 -7.07 -2.51
CA ASN A 112 -1.21 -8.13 -2.58
C ASN A 112 -2.08 -8.22 -1.32
N ASN A 113 -1.48 -8.46 -0.16
CA ASN A 113 -2.22 -8.67 1.09
C ASN A 113 -2.60 -7.36 1.81
N SER A 114 -2.23 -6.21 1.23
CA SER A 114 -2.73 -4.89 1.65
C SER A 114 -3.85 -4.38 0.73
N HIS A 115 -4.25 -5.14 -0.27
CA HIS A 115 -5.39 -4.87 -1.14
C HIS A 115 -5.31 -3.52 -1.88
N VAL A 116 -4.10 -3.12 -2.27
CA VAL A 116 -3.81 -1.79 -2.81
C VAL A 116 -2.80 -1.84 -3.96
N VAL A 117 -2.93 -0.89 -4.88
CA VAL A 117 -1.88 -0.54 -5.84
C VAL A 117 -1.49 0.91 -5.59
N PHE A 118 -0.24 1.16 -5.23
CA PHE A 118 0.31 2.51 -5.10
C PHE A 118 0.85 3.01 -6.43
N ALA A 119 0.64 4.30 -6.72
CA ALA A 119 1.34 5.03 -7.76
C ALA A 119 2.36 5.96 -7.10
N ILE A 120 3.62 5.87 -7.49
CA ILE A 120 4.71 6.70 -6.98
C ILE A 120 5.41 7.44 -8.10
N ASP A 121 5.89 8.63 -7.80
CA ASP A 121 6.84 9.34 -8.66
C ASP A 121 8.20 8.63 -8.64
N LEU A 122 8.75 8.30 -9.82
CA LEU A 122 9.98 7.50 -9.94
C LEU A 122 11.24 8.22 -9.45
N ARG A 123 11.21 9.53 -9.32
CA ARG A 123 12.37 10.33 -8.89
C ARG A 123 12.39 10.54 -7.39
N THR A 124 11.21 10.84 -6.82
CA THR A 124 11.09 11.21 -5.40
C THR A 124 10.60 10.05 -4.53
N PHE A 125 10.14 8.95 -5.16
CA PHE A 125 9.49 7.79 -4.52
C PHE A 125 8.25 8.15 -3.71
N LYS A 126 7.78 9.40 -3.83
CA LYS A 126 6.56 9.87 -3.16
C LYS A 126 5.33 9.29 -3.80
N GLU A 127 4.40 8.88 -2.98
CA GLU A 127 3.08 8.49 -3.44
C GLU A 127 2.37 9.69 -4.08
N VAL A 128 1.81 9.45 -5.25
CA VAL A 128 0.98 10.42 -5.98
C VAL A 128 -0.49 9.99 -6.03
N GLY A 129 -0.77 8.72 -5.73
CA GLY A 129 -2.12 8.18 -5.67
C GLY A 129 -2.12 6.68 -5.38
N ARG A 130 -3.31 6.12 -5.15
CA ARG A 130 -3.50 4.69 -4.91
C ARG A 130 -4.86 4.19 -5.34
N ILE A 131 -4.93 2.95 -5.77
CA ILE A 131 -6.18 2.23 -6.04
C ILE A 131 -6.41 1.28 -4.86
N THR A 132 -7.56 1.40 -4.23
CA THR A 132 -7.98 0.61 -3.06
C THR A 132 -9.17 -0.28 -3.39
N ASN A 133 -9.66 -1.05 -2.41
CA ASN A 133 -10.81 -1.95 -2.56
C ASN A 133 -10.58 -3.08 -3.58
N LEU A 134 -9.33 -3.45 -3.77
CA LEU A 134 -8.94 -4.64 -4.53
C LEU A 134 -9.09 -5.88 -3.63
N THR A 135 -9.31 -7.07 -4.20
CA THR A 135 -9.46 -8.29 -3.38
C THR A 135 -8.10 -8.83 -2.94
N SER A 136 -7.23 -9.10 -3.88
CA SER A 136 -5.86 -9.60 -3.64
C SER A 136 -5.05 -9.39 -4.91
N PRO A 137 -4.64 -8.13 -5.20
CA PRO A 137 -4.07 -7.77 -6.50
C PRO A 137 -2.72 -8.45 -6.74
N ARG A 138 -2.47 -8.81 -8.01
CA ARG A 138 -1.24 -9.51 -8.41
C ARG A 138 -0.39 -8.68 -9.37
N TYR A 139 -0.96 -8.24 -10.48
CA TYR A 139 -0.28 -7.46 -11.51
C TYR A 139 -1.20 -6.38 -12.03
N ILE A 140 -0.62 -5.28 -12.50
CA ILE A 140 -1.31 -4.24 -13.24
C ILE A 140 -0.76 -4.17 -14.67
N HIS A 141 -1.65 -4.11 -15.66
CA HIS A 141 -1.33 -3.96 -17.07
C HIS A 141 -2.08 -2.77 -17.67
N PHE A 142 -1.36 -1.88 -18.33
CA PHE A 142 -1.92 -0.67 -18.91
C PHE A 142 -2.35 -0.92 -20.36
N VAL A 143 -3.64 -0.78 -20.61
CA VAL A 143 -4.23 -0.80 -21.97
C VAL A 143 -4.12 0.60 -22.60
N SER A 144 -4.26 1.63 -21.78
CA SER A 144 -4.09 3.04 -22.14
C SER A 144 -3.85 3.87 -20.88
N ASP A 145 -3.65 5.19 -21.04
CA ASP A 145 -3.51 6.10 -19.89
C ASP A 145 -4.76 6.19 -19.01
N GLU A 146 -5.91 5.77 -19.51
CA GLU A 146 -7.20 5.85 -18.80
C GLU A 146 -7.78 4.48 -18.46
N LYS A 147 -7.12 3.40 -18.92
CA LYS A 147 -7.58 2.03 -18.66
C LYS A 147 -6.42 1.10 -18.38
N ALA A 148 -6.49 0.43 -17.23
CA ALA A 148 -5.60 -0.67 -16.90
C ALA A 148 -6.40 -1.84 -16.32
N TYR A 149 -5.82 -3.02 -16.38
CA TYR A 149 -6.34 -4.24 -15.78
C TYR A 149 -5.52 -4.61 -14.56
N VAL A 150 -6.18 -5.03 -13.47
CA VAL A 150 -5.53 -5.53 -12.26
C VAL A 150 -6.00 -6.94 -12.01
N THR A 151 -5.07 -7.90 -12.13
CA THR A 151 -5.32 -9.31 -11.83
C THR A 151 -5.41 -9.55 -10.33
N GLN A 152 -6.13 -10.60 -9.95
CA GLN A 152 -6.45 -10.91 -8.56
C GLN A 152 -6.14 -12.37 -8.21
N LEU A 153 -5.66 -12.60 -7.01
CA LEU A 153 -5.70 -13.88 -6.34
C LEU A 153 -7.00 -13.95 -5.52
N TRP A 154 -7.68 -15.08 -5.48
CA TRP A 154 -8.92 -15.29 -4.72
C TRP A 154 -10.15 -14.53 -5.24
N ASP A 155 -10.13 -14.07 -6.49
CA ASP A 155 -11.29 -13.49 -7.16
C ASP A 155 -11.50 -14.14 -8.54
N ASN A 156 -12.73 -14.22 -8.98
CA ASN A 156 -13.09 -14.70 -10.32
C ASN A 156 -13.16 -13.57 -11.36
N ARG A 157 -12.63 -12.40 -11.02
CA ARG A 157 -12.67 -11.21 -11.88
C ARG A 157 -11.30 -10.58 -11.99
N ILE A 158 -11.06 -9.94 -13.12
CA ILE A 158 -9.98 -8.97 -13.30
C ILE A 158 -10.61 -7.59 -13.16
N PHE A 159 -9.98 -6.71 -12.41
CA PHE A 159 -10.52 -5.38 -12.17
C PHE A 159 -10.07 -4.42 -13.26
N ILE A 160 -11.02 -3.64 -13.78
CA ILE A 160 -10.76 -2.54 -14.71
C ILE A 160 -10.63 -1.29 -13.88
N VAL A 161 -9.53 -0.57 -14.04
CA VAL A 161 -9.23 0.63 -13.27
C VAL A 161 -8.93 1.82 -14.19
N ASN A 162 -9.23 3.02 -13.72
CA ASN A 162 -8.77 4.25 -14.36
C ASN A 162 -7.52 4.76 -13.62
N PRO A 163 -6.33 4.70 -14.25
CA PRO A 163 -5.08 5.12 -13.59
C PRO A 163 -5.02 6.61 -13.25
N ARG A 164 -5.68 7.48 -14.03
CA ARG A 164 -5.69 8.93 -13.77
C ARG A 164 -6.55 9.32 -12.58
N ARG A 165 -7.59 8.53 -12.27
CA ARG A 165 -8.51 8.79 -11.16
C ARG A 165 -8.30 7.88 -9.98
N TYR A 166 -7.40 6.87 -10.11
CA TYR A 166 -7.11 5.87 -9.07
C TYR A 166 -8.36 5.12 -8.59
N GLU A 167 -9.26 4.79 -9.51
CA GLU A 167 -10.53 4.16 -9.18
C GLU A 167 -10.82 2.91 -10.01
N ILE A 168 -11.60 2.01 -9.44
CA ILE A 168 -12.16 0.84 -10.13
C ILE A 168 -13.34 1.33 -10.97
N THR A 169 -13.34 1.00 -12.27
CA THR A 169 -14.38 1.39 -13.22
C THR A 169 -15.23 0.22 -13.71
N GLY A 170 -14.78 -1.00 -13.48
CA GLY A 170 -15.50 -2.19 -13.93
C GLY A 170 -14.77 -3.49 -13.63
N TYR A 171 -15.28 -4.57 -14.18
CA TYR A 171 -14.75 -5.92 -13.97
C TYR A 171 -14.86 -6.75 -15.25
N ILE A 172 -13.89 -7.64 -15.43
CA ILE A 172 -13.93 -8.69 -16.45
C ILE A 172 -14.17 -10.02 -15.73
N GLU A 173 -15.30 -10.65 -15.98
CA GLU A 173 -15.59 -11.99 -15.44
C GLU A 173 -14.67 -13.03 -16.09
N CYS A 174 -14.08 -13.89 -15.27
CA CYS A 174 -13.20 -14.97 -15.71
C CYS A 174 -13.97 -16.30 -15.74
N PRO A 175 -14.33 -16.83 -16.90
CA PRO A 175 -15.11 -18.06 -17.00
C PRO A 175 -14.45 -19.23 -16.27
N GLY A 176 -15.26 -20.07 -15.63
CA GLY A 176 -14.79 -21.27 -14.93
C GLY A 176 -13.98 -21.03 -13.67
N MET A 177 -13.88 -19.78 -13.19
CA MET A 177 -13.35 -19.44 -11.88
C MET A 177 -14.48 -19.20 -10.89
N THR A 178 -14.22 -19.48 -9.61
CA THR A 178 -15.14 -19.19 -8.52
C THR A 178 -14.50 -18.21 -7.54
N PRO A 179 -15.28 -17.33 -6.89
CA PRO A 179 -14.76 -16.48 -5.81
C PRO A 179 -14.06 -17.32 -4.74
N GLY A 180 -12.91 -16.83 -4.26
CA GLY A 180 -12.11 -17.53 -3.26
C GLY A 180 -11.18 -18.63 -3.79
N SER A 181 -11.24 -18.95 -5.09
CA SER A 181 -10.34 -19.94 -5.72
C SER A 181 -9.76 -19.50 -7.07
N GLY A 182 -10.22 -18.37 -7.61
CA GLY A 182 -9.70 -17.79 -8.84
C GLY A 182 -8.30 -17.22 -8.64
N SER A 183 -7.48 -17.32 -9.67
CA SER A 183 -6.14 -16.75 -9.70
C SER A 183 -5.78 -16.35 -11.11
N THR A 184 -5.71 -15.06 -11.34
CA THR A 184 -5.16 -14.46 -12.54
C THR A 184 -3.85 -13.77 -12.19
N GLU A 185 -2.84 -13.92 -13.03
CA GLU A 185 -1.46 -13.49 -12.75
C GLU A 185 -0.97 -12.49 -13.81
N GLN A 186 0.16 -12.78 -14.44
CA GLN A 186 0.77 -11.90 -15.42
C GLN A 186 -0.08 -11.71 -16.67
N MET A 187 0.13 -10.57 -17.29
CA MET A 187 -0.55 -10.17 -18.52
C MET A 187 0.48 -9.72 -19.56
N VAL A 188 0.23 -10.08 -20.82
CA VAL A 188 0.93 -9.51 -21.96
C VAL A 188 -0.09 -9.08 -23.00
N GLN A 189 0.19 -8.00 -23.73
CA GLN A 189 -0.69 -7.49 -24.77
C GLN A 189 -0.09 -7.73 -26.16
N TYR A 190 -0.87 -8.30 -27.07
CA TYR A 190 -0.55 -8.36 -28.48
C TYR A 190 -1.69 -7.81 -29.31
N GLY A 191 -1.43 -6.68 -29.97
CA GLY A 191 -2.47 -5.95 -30.69
C GLY A 191 -3.58 -5.46 -29.73
N GLN A 192 -4.82 -5.81 -30.06
CA GLN A 192 -5.98 -5.45 -29.25
C GLN A 192 -6.28 -6.46 -28.12
N TYR A 193 -5.51 -7.52 -28.00
CA TYR A 193 -5.79 -8.60 -27.05
C TYR A 193 -4.78 -8.61 -25.90
N VAL A 194 -5.28 -8.75 -24.69
CA VAL A 194 -4.49 -9.05 -23.50
C VAL A 194 -4.63 -10.53 -23.18
N TYR A 195 -3.50 -11.19 -22.99
CA TYR A 195 -3.42 -12.58 -22.56
C TYR A 195 -3.06 -12.64 -21.10
N VAL A 196 -3.78 -13.44 -20.33
CA VAL A 196 -3.63 -13.55 -18.88
C VAL A 196 -3.45 -15.00 -18.51
N ASN A 197 -2.40 -15.35 -17.79
CA ASN A 197 -2.25 -16.70 -17.26
C ASN A 197 -3.08 -16.91 -16.00
N CYS A 198 -3.67 -18.10 -15.90
CA CYS A 198 -4.43 -18.55 -14.75
C CYS A 198 -3.59 -19.57 -13.97
N TRP A 199 -3.16 -19.16 -12.78
CA TRP A 199 -2.35 -19.98 -11.89
C TRP A 199 -3.21 -20.86 -10.98
N SER A 200 -2.79 -21.27 -9.83
CA SER A 200 -3.53 -21.98 -8.76
C SER A 200 -4.52 -23.06 -9.27
N TYR A 201 -3.96 -24.23 -9.58
CA TYR A 201 -4.71 -25.41 -10.07
C TYR A 201 -5.36 -25.24 -11.46
N GLN A 202 -4.95 -24.23 -12.20
CA GLN A 202 -5.41 -23.96 -13.55
C GLN A 202 -4.35 -24.38 -14.60
N ASN A 203 -4.78 -24.49 -15.86
CA ASN A 203 -3.91 -24.85 -17.00
C ASN A 203 -4.27 -24.07 -18.25
N ARG A 204 -4.63 -22.80 -18.11
CA ARG A 204 -5.13 -22.00 -19.22
C ARG A 204 -4.64 -20.56 -19.21
N LEU A 205 -4.73 -19.95 -20.38
CA LEU A 205 -4.64 -18.52 -20.59
C LEU A 205 -6.00 -18.00 -21.00
N LEU A 206 -6.38 -16.83 -20.51
CA LEU A 206 -7.55 -16.10 -20.98
C LEU A 206 -7.10 -15.08 -22.03
N LYS A 207 -7.85 -14.97 -23.12
CA LYS A 207 -7.67 -13.94 -24.15
C LYS A 207 -8.79 -12.89 -24.00
N ILE A 208 -8.41 -11.66 -23.71
CA ILE A 208 -9.33 -10.54 -23.46
C ILE A 208 -9.26 -9.58 -24.63
N ASP A 209 -10.41 -9.20 -25.21
CA ASP A 209 -10.50 -8.10 -26.16
C ASP A 209 -10.61 -6.78 -25.40
N THR A 210 -9.61 -5.91 -25.55
CA THR A 210 -9.51 -4.62 -24.83
C THR A 210 -10.55 -3.59 -25.27
N ARG A 211 -11.27 -3.80 -26.36
CA ARG A 211 -12.34 -2.91 -26.84
C ARG A 211 -13.67 -3.22 -26.18
N THR A 212 -13.88 -4.48 -25.79
CA THR A 212 -15.13 -4.92 -25.17
C THR A 212 -14.98 -5.27 -23.69
N ASP A 213 -13.73 -5.36 -23.20
CA ASP A 213 -13.38 -5.79 -21.86
C ASP A 213 -14.00 -7.16 -21.49
N ARG A 214 -13.89 -8.10 -22.43
CA ARG A 214 -14.45 -9.46 -22.29
C ARG A 214 -13.43 -10.53 -22.64
N VAL A 215 -13.49 -11.64 -21.94
CA VAL A 215 -12.80 -12.86 -22.34
C VAL A 215 -13.46 -13.36 -23.63
N VAL A 216 -12.68 -13.50 -24.69
CA VAL A 216 -13.16 -13.93 -26.02
C VAL A 216 -12.65 -15.30 -26.41
N ASP A 217 -11.63 -15.82 -25.72
CA ASP A 217 -11.04 -17.12 -25.99
C ASP A 217 -10.27 -17.64 -24.78
N GLU A 218 -10.05 -18.95 -24.72
CA GLU A 218 -9.23 -19.63 -23.73
C GLU A 218 -8.26 -20.59 -24.41
N LEU A 219 -7.00 -20.57 -24.00
CA LEU A 219 -5.97 -21.48 -24.52
C LEU A 219 -5.54 -22.42 -23.41
N VAL A 220 -5.60 -23.72 -23.68
CA VAL A 220 -5.12 -24.75 -22.77
C VAL A 220 -3.60 -24.85 -22.87
N VAL A 221 -2.93 -24.80 -21.73
CA VAL A 221 -1.46 -24.87 -21.58
C VAL A 221 -1.08 -25.88 -20.50
N GLY A 222 0.18 -25.91 -20.11
CA GLY A 222 0.63 -26.71 -18.96
C GLY A 222 -0.01 -26.25 -17.64
N VAL A 223 0.02 -27.13 -16.64
CA VAL A 223 -0.56 -26.85 -15.30
C VAL A 223 0.21 -25.73 -14.61
N GLN A 224 -0.51 -24.80 -13.99
CA GLN A 224 0.00 -23.68 -13.22
C GLN A 224 0.99 -22.78 -14.00
N PRO A 225 0.57 -22.18 -15.11
CA PRO A 225 1.40 -21.23 -15.84
C PRO A 225 1.64 -20.00 -14.96
N THR A 226 2.92 -19.62 -14.77
CA THR A 226 3.29 -18.54 -13.84
C THR A 226 3.78 -17.28 -14.54
N SER A 227 4.19 -17.37 -15.80
CA SER A 227 4.83 -16.26 -16.49
C SER A 227 4.45 -16.24 -17.97
N LEU A 228 4.32 -15.04 -18.51
CA LEU A 228 4.12 -14.76 -19.92
C LEU A 228 5.19 -13.77 -20.39
N VAL A 229 5.69 -13.97 -21.60
CA VAL A 229 6.56 -13.02 -22.29
C VAL A 229 6.13 -12.91 -23.73
N LEU A 230 6.12 -11.69 -24.27
CA LEU A 230 5.87 -11.44 -25.66
C LEU A 230 7.20 -11.54 -26.42
N ASP A 231 7.21 -12.35 -27.48
CA ASP A 231 8.27 -12.38 -28.47
C ASP A 231 8.02 -11.22 -29.46
N ALA A 232 8.92 -10.21 -29.44
CA ALA A 232 8.79 -8.96 -30.21
C ALA A 232 9.71 -8.91 -31.41
#